data_134eacafba3eb1ccf1b644b7a41e2541
#
_entry.id   134eacafba3eb1ccf1b644b7a41e2541
#
_cell.length_a   1.000
_cell.length_b   1.000
_cell.length_c   1.000
_cell.angle_alpha   90.00
_cell.angle_beta   90.00
_cell.angle_gamma   90.00
#
_symmetry.space_group_name_H-M   'P 1'
#
loop_
_entity.id
_entity.type
_entity.pdbx_description
1 polymer ?
#
loop_
_entity_poly.entity_id
_entity_poly.type
_entity_poly.pdbx_seq_one_letter_code
_entity_poly.pdbx_strand_id
1 'polypeptide(L)'
;NTDAIDNSAGVNTSDMEVNLKIALSIPLRDGRLTMDGRNALLAEMTDDVAALVLRNNYLQPLALSLAERRGMEAFGFQQRLIQTLEKRGHLDRAVEFLPDDAQLAERRRRAEPFTRPELAVLLAYAKLTLDEDLLESAVPDDPYLARELGRYFPKAIAERFPDALEHHRLRREIIATQLGNSMINRGGPSLIVRIADQTGAAPAAIAAAFAAVRDSFGMTALNTAIDGLDNRIPGKLQLELYAAVQDLLLDRIIWFLRNVDLSKGLADVVAHYRDGIAAVEAALDGALFEDSLSARAARKAKLVEAGVPAELAGRLSNLPSLTAAPDIVLVADRTGKPIGEVAATYFAAGAFFRLDRITSAASNIPIADYFDRLALDRARDSIGDAERRLAAVMVGNGAAGAAAVAAWVKPRHDEVERVRLAVHEIANSGLTLSKLAVAASLLGDLVKN
;
A
#
# COMPACT_ATOMS: atom_id res chain seq x y z
N ASN A 1 -20.13 -3.41 -13.66
CA ASN A 1 -19.35 -4.53 -13.14
C ASN A 1 -19.76 -5.84 -13.84
N THR A 2 -19.44 -7.00 -13.25
CA THR A 2 -19.96 -8.32 -13.65
C THR A 2 -20.95 -8.83 -12.60
N ASP A 3 -21.79 -9.81 -12.95
CA ASP A 3 -22.74 -10.44 -12.02
C ASP A 3 -22.05 -11.01 -10.80
N ALA A 4 -20.85 -11.58 -10.97
CA ALA A 4 -20.05 -12.14 -9.87
C ALA A 4 -19.74 -11.12 -8.77
N ILE A 5 -19.62 -9.84 -9.10
CA ILE A 5 -19.37 -8.76 -8.15
C ILE A 5 -20.69 -8.13 -7.67
N ASP A 6 -21.60 -7.82 -8.61
CA ASP A 6 -22.81 -7.07 -8.29
C ASP A 6 -23.85 -7.91 -7.54
N ASN A 7 -23.79 -9.24 -7.68
CA ASN A 7 -24.69 -10.21 -7.03
C ASN A 7 -23.98 -11.13 -6.02
N SER A 8 -22.87 -10.69 -5.44
CA SER A 8 -22.09 -11.54 -4.52
C SER A 8 -22.70 -11.65 -3.11
N ALA A 9 -23.66 -10.81 -2.71
CA ALA A 9 -24.18 -10.77 -1.36
C ALA A 9 -24.85 -12.08 -0.92
N GLY A 10 -25.60 -12.73 -1.82
CA GLY A 10 -26.26 -14.01 -1.51
C GLY A 10 -25.26 -15.10 -1.18
N VAL A 11 -24.24 -15.27 -2.01
CA VAL A 11 -23.18 -16.26 -1.81
C VAL A 11 -22.35 -15.94 -0.55
N ASN A 12 -21.97 -14.68 -0.37
CA ASN A 12 -21.20 -14.25 0.81
C ASN A 12 -21.97 -14.48 2.11
N THR A 13 -23.30 -14.27 2.11
CA THR A 13 -24.15 -14.53 3.28
C THR A 13 -24.18 -16.03 3.59
N SER A 14 -24.35 -16.87 2.55
CA SER A 14 -24.36 -18.34 2.70
C SER A 14 -23.02 -18.85 3.21
N ASP A 15 -21.91 -18.35 2.69
CA ASP A 15 -20.55 -18.68 3.16
C ASP A 15 -20.36 -18.31 4.64
N MET A 16 -20.73 -17.11 5.02
CA MET A 16 -20.68 -16.66 6.43
C MET A 16 -21.53 -17.53 7.35
N GLU A 17 -22.75 -17.88 6.92
CA GLU A 17 -23.65 -18.74 7.69
C GLU A 17 -23.01 -20.13 7.92
N VAL A 18 -22.44 -20.74 6.90
CA VAL A 18 -21.78 -22.04 7.00
C VAL A 18 -20.60 -21.97 7.94
N ASN A 19 -19.74 -20.97 7.81
CA ASN A 19 -18.56 -20.79 8.66
C ASN A 19 -18.93 -20.49 10.12
N LEU A 20 -19.99 -19.73 10.38
CA LEU A 20 -20.54 -19.53 11.73
C LEU A 20 -21.03 -20.86 12.34
N LYS A 21 -21.72 -21.70 11.57
CA LYS A 21 -22.18 -23.00 12.03
C LYS A 21 -21.02 -23.96 12.34
N ILE A 22 -19.95 -23.92 11.54
CA ILE A 22 -18.70 -24.66 11.80
C ILE A 22 -18.06 -24.21 13.11
N ALA A 23 -17.88 -22.90 13.32
CA ALA A 23 -17.35 -22.34 14.56
C ALA A 23 -18.19 -22.76 15.78
N LEU A 24 -19.51 -22.57 15.70
CA LEU A 24 -20.41 -22.89 16.81
C LEU A 24 -20.59 -24.38 17.07
N SER A 25 -20.14 -25.26 16.16
CA SER A 25 -20.14 -26.71 16.39
C SER A 25 -19.24 -27.14 17.55
N ILE A 26 -18.18 -26.38 17.83
CA ILE A 26 -17.25 -26.64 18.94
C ILE A 26 -17.93 -26.45 20.30
N PRO A 27 -18.43 -25.26 20.64
CA PRO A 27 -19.10 -25.04 21.93
C PRO A 27 -20.39 -25.88 22.09
N LEU A 28 -21.07 -26.24 20.98
CA LEU A 28 -22.19 -27.19 21.05
C LEU A 28 -21.75 -28.57 21.50
N ARG A 29 -20.72 -29.13 20.88
CA ARG A 29 -20.15 -30.45 21.21
C ARG A 29 -19.64 -30.51 22.65
N ASP A 30 -19.05 -29.41 23.11
CA ASP A 30 -18.47 -29.31 24.46
C ASP A 30 -19.51 -28.97 25.54
N GLY A 31 -20.79 -28.86 25.17
CA GLY A 31 -21.90 -28.53 26.11
C GLY A 31 -21.91 -27.10 26.64
N ARG A 32 -21.08 -26.21 26.12
CA ARG A 32 -21.04 -24.78 26.48
C ARG A 32 -22.17 -23.96 25.82
N LEU A 33 -22.75 -24.50 24.77
CA LEU A 33 -23.86 -23.90 24.04
C LEU A 33 -24.95 -24.96 23.75
N THR A 34 -26.20 -24.62 23.89
CA THR A 34 -27.34 -25.47 23.49
C THR A 34 -27.75 -25.12 22.04
N MET A 35 -28.59 -25.99 21.43
CA MET A 35 -29.12 -25.70 20.08
C MET A 35 -29.99 -24.43 20.09
N ASP A 36 -30.81 -24.24 21.10
CA ASP A 36 -31.66 -23.03 21.24
C ASP A 36 -30.80 -21.78 21.47
N GLY A 37 -29.73 -21.90 22.29
CA GLY A 37 -28.77 -20.84 22.50
C GLY A 37 -28.01 -20.47 21.20
N ARG A 38 -27.64 -21.48 20.39
CA ARG A 38 -27.04 -21.25 19.07
C ARG A 38 -27.99 -20.51 18.13
N ASN A 39 -29.25 -20.96 18.07
CA ASN A 39 -30.23 -20.34 17.19
C ASN A 39 -30.53 -18.89 17.61
N ALA A 40 -30.60 -18.62 18.89
CA ALA A 40 -30.74 -17.27 19.43
C ALA A 40 -29.52 -16.38 19.08
N LEU A 41 -28.30 -16.90 19.23
CA LEU A 41 -27.08 -16.18 18.87
C LEU A 41 -26.99 -15.89 17.38
N LEU A 42 -27.35 -16.84 16.51
CA LEU A 42 -27.38 -16.61 15.06
C LEU A 42 -28.39 -15.52 14.69
N ALA A 43 -29.55 -15.49 15.34
CA ALA A 43 -30.55 -14.43 15.14
C ALA A 43 -30.04 -13.07 15.65
N GLU A 44 -29.35 -13.02 16.79
CA GLU A 44 -28.69 -11.82 17.33
C GLU A 44 -27.66 -11.22 16.34
N MET A 45 -26.91 -12.04 15.63
CA MET A 45 -25.84 -11.63 14.73
C MET A 45 -26.30 -11.28 13.30
N THR A 46 -27.58 -11.35 12.97
CA THR A 46 -28.07 -11.16 11.59
C THR A 46 -27.62 -9.83 11.00
N ASP A 47 -27.75 -8.74 11.76
CA ASP A 47 -27.36 -7.39 11.31
C ASP A 47 -25.83 -7.26 11.17
N ASP A 48 -25.05 -7.88 12.03
CA ASP A 48 -23.59 -7.90 11.93
C ASP A 48 -23.13 -8.64 10.67
N VAL A 49 -23.73 -9.79 10.36
CA VAL A 49 -23.48 -10.54 9.13
C VAL A 49 -23.82 -9.70 7.91
N ALA A 50 -24.99 -9.07 7.91
CA ALA A 50 -25.41 -8.18 6.82
C ALA A 50 -24.40 -7.03 6.61
N ALA A 51 -23.94 -6.40 7.70
CA ALA A 51 -22.95 -5.33 7.62
C ALA A 51 -21.61 -5.81 7.04
N LEU A 52 -21.12 -6.99 7.42
CA LEU A 52 -19.88 -7.58 6.88
C LEU A 52 -20.03 -7.92 5.38
N VAL A 53 -21.14 -8.49 4.96
CA VAL A 53 -21.45 -8.81 3.58
C VAL A 53 -21.54 -7.54 2.73
N LEU A 54 -22.30 -6.54 3.18
CA LEU A 54 -22.41 -5.25 2.50
C LEU A 54 -21.05 -4.53 2.42
N ARG A 55 -20.21 -4.72 3.42
CA ARG A 55 -18.83 -4.20 3.39
C ARG A 55 -18.01 -4.80 2.24
N ASN A 56 -18.12 -6.10 2.02
CA ASN A 56 -17.46 -6.77 0.89
C ASN A 56 -17.99 -6.25 -0.45
N ASN A 57 -19.30 -6.08 -0.55
CA ASN A 57 -19.93 -5.51 -1.75
C ASN A 57 -19.52 -4.06 -2.01
N TYR A 58 -19.26 -3.27 -0.98
CA TYR A 58 -18.72 -1.91 -1.11
C TYR A 58 -17.28 -1.89 -1.60
N LEU A 59 -16.42 -2.76 -1.05
CA LEU A 59 -14.98 -2.74 -1.33
C LEU A 59 -14.63 -3.17 -2.76
N GLN A 60 -15.39 -4.07 -3.36
CA GLN A 60 -15.13 -4.55 -4.72
C GLN A 60 -15.40 -3.48 -5.79
N PRO A 61 -16.58 -2.82 -5.84
CA PRO A 61 -16.80 -1.70 -6.74
C PRO A 61 -15.86 -0.51 -6.51
N LEU A 62 -15.43 -0.26 -5.25
CA LEU A 62 -14.42 0.74 -4.96
C LEU A 62 -13.08 0.39 -5.60
N ALA A 63 -12.64 -0.88 -5.49
CA ALA A 63 -11.41 -1.35 -6.15
C ALA A 63 -11.47 -1.17 -7.68
N LEU A 64 -12.62 -1.44 -8.30
CA LEU A 64 -12.84 -1.20 -9.73
C LEU A 64 -12.77 0.28 -10.06
N SER A 65 -13.38 1.14 -9.27
CA SER A 65 -13.34 2.60 -9.50
C SER A 65 -11.92 3.16 -9.38
N LEU A 66 -11.11 2.63 -8.47
CA LEU A 66 -9.70 2.98 -8.36
C LEU A 66 -8.88 2.46 -9.55
N ALA A 67 -9.13 1.23 -10.01
CA ALA A 67 -8.46 0.66 -11.18
C ALA A 67 -8.81 1.42 -12.47
N GLU A 68 -10.08 1.77 -12.64
CA GLU A 68 -10.58 2.59 -13.77
C GLU A 68 -9.95 3.99 -13.77
N ARG A 69 -9.86 4.64 -12.59
CA ARG A 69 -9.22 5.94 -12.44
C ARG A 69 -7.74 5.94 -12.87
N ARG A 70 -7.02 4.85 -12.70
CA ARG A 70 -5.63 4.73 -13.16
C ARG A 70 -5.50 4.66 -14.68
N GLY A 71 -6.52 4.21 -15.37
CA GLY A 71 -6.59 4.22 -16.82
C GLY A 71 -5.34 3.64 -17.49
N MET A 72 -4.76 4.41 -18.42
CA MET A 72 -3.57 4.02 -19.17
C MET A 72 -2.32 3.81 -18.31
N GLU A 73 -2.23 4.42 -17.14
CA GLU A 73 -1.11 4.21 -16.21
C GLU A 73 -1.00 2.74 -15.77
N ALA A 74 -2.13 2.08 -15.57
CA ALA A 74 -2.19 0.68 -15.14
C ALA A 74 -2.25 -0.32 -16.31
N PHE A 75 -2.44 0.14 -17.55
CA PHE A 75 -2.69 -0.69 -18.73
C PHE A 75 -1.64 -1.80 -18.91
N GLY A 76 -0.36 -1.47 -18.82
CA GLY A 76 0.73 -2.43 -18.98
C GLY A 76 0.73 -3.52 -17.91
N PHE A 77 0.42 -3.17 -16.66
CA PHE A 77 0.32 -4.15 -15.57
C PHE A 77 -0.93 -5.03 -15.70
N GLN A 78 -2.04 -4.49 -16.18
CA GLN A 78 -3.27 -5.26 -16.44
C GLN A 78 -3.06 -6.26 -17.59
N GLN A 79 -2.41 -5.84 -18.68
CA GLN A 79 -1.99 -6.74 -19.76
C GLN A 79 -1.04 -7.83 -19.26
N ARG A 80 -0.07 -7.47 -18.41
CA ARG A 80 0.86 -8.42 -17.80
C ARG A 80 0.15 -9.43 -16.90
N LEU A 81 -0.89 -9.00 -16.17
CA LEU A 81 -1.73 -9.89 -15.38
C LEU A 81 -2.41 -10.94 -16.25
N ILE A 82 -3.05 -10.53 -17.35
CA ILE A 82 -3.69 -11.44 -18.32
C ILE A 82 -2.68 -12.49 -18.79
N GLN A 83 -1.51 -12.07 -19.27
CA GLN A 83 -0.45 -12.97 -19.74
C GLN A 83 0.02 -13.96 -18.66
N THR A 84 0.10 -13.50 -17.42
CA THR A 84 0.50 -14.33 -16.28
C THR A 84 -0.56 -15.38 -15.96
N LEU A 85 -1.83 -14.99 -15.95
CA LEU A 85 -2.95 -15.89 -15.68
C LEU A 85 -3.10 -16.95 -16.79
N GLU A 86 -2.96 -16.57 -18.06
CA GLU A 86 -2.98 -17.51 -19.20
C GLU A 86 -1.80 -18.49 -19.11
N LYS A 87 -0.61 -18.01 -18.84
CA LYS A 87 0.59 -18.85 -18.70
C LYS A 87 0.45 -19.89 -17.58
N ARG A 88 -0.28 -19.55 -16.51
CA ARG A 88 -0.62 -20.45 -15.40
C ARG A 88 -1.80 -21.37 -15.72
N GLY A 89 -2.50 -21.19 -16.83
CA GLY A 89 -3.68 -21.96 -17.20
C GLY A 89 -4.95 -21.59 -16.40
N HIS A 90 -4.96 -20.43 -15.72
CA HIS A 90 -6.11 -19.99 -14.93
C HIS A 90 -7.12 -19.18 -15.75
N LEU A 91 -6.72 -18.59 -16.88
CA LEU A 91 -7.56 -17.69 -17.68
C LEU A 91 -7.60 -18.13 -19.13
N ASP A 92 -8.81 -18.14 -19.70
CA ASP A 92 -9.06 -18.19 -21.13
C ASP A 92 -9.74 -16.89 -21.55
N ARG A 93 -9.03 -16.04 -22.32
CA ARG A 93 -9.55 -14.74 -22.76
C ARG A 93 -10.82 -14.85 -23.60
N ALA A 94 -10.94 -15.92 -24.42
CA ALA A 94 -12.09 -16.08 -25.30
C ALA A 94 -13.36 -16.38 -24.48
N VAL A 95 -13.23 -17.18 -23.43
CA VAL A 95 -14.33 -17.50 -22.50
C VAL A 95 -14.76 -16.26 -21.71
N GLU A 96 -13.78 -15.45 -21.27
CA GLU A 96 -14.04 -14.28 -20.43
C GLU A 96 -14.28 -12.98 -21.24
N PHE A 97 -14.34 -13.07 -22.56
CA PHE A 97 -14.52 -11.93 -23.47
C PHE A 97 -13.49 -10.81 -23.27
N LEU A 98 -12.25 -11.17 -22.88
CA LEU A 98 -11.16 -10.22 -22.75
C LEU A 98 -10.47 -9.98 -24.11
N PRO A 99 -9.91 -8.77 -24.33
CA PRO A 99 -9.27 -8.43 -25.60
C PRO A 99 -8.02 -9.26 -25.86
N ASP A 100 -7.82 -9.65 -27.12
CA ASP A 100 -6.58 -10.28 -27.57
C ASP A 100 -5.42 -9.27 -27.67
N ASP A 101 -4.20 -9.75 -27.99
CA ASP A 101 -3.01 -8.89 -28.02
C ASP A 101 -3.07 -7.85 -29.16
N ALA A 102 -3.74 -8.14 -30.27
CA ALA A 102 -3.91 -7.20 -31.39
C ALA A 102 -4.88 -6.08 -30.99
N GLN A 103 -5.97 -6.42 -30.32
CA GLN A 103 -6.93 -5.46 -29.77
C GLN A 103 -6.29 -4.60 -28.66
N LEU A 104 -5.48 -5.18 -27.78
CA LEU A 104 -4.73 -4.45 -26.75
C LEU A 104 -3.71 -3.48 -27.37
N ALA A 105 -3.00 -3.89 -28.42
CA ALA A 105 -2.07 -3.02 -29.14
C ALA A 105 -2.79 -1.83 -29.79
N GLU A 106 -3.99 -2.06 -30.38
CA GLU A 106 -4.81 -0.98 -30.95
C GLU A 106 -5.31 -0.02 -29.88
N ARG A 107 -5.86 -0.54 -28.76
CA ARG A 107 -6.31 0.29 -27.63
C ARG A 107 -5.19 1.15 -27.06
N ARG A 108 -3.96 0.59 -26.95
CA ARG A 108 -2.78 1.36 -26.50
C ARG A 108 -2.51 2.54 -27.45
N ARG A 109 -2.57 2.35 -28.76
CA ARG A 109 -2.37 3.43 -29.75
C ARG A 109 -3.43 4.53 -29.64
N ARG A 110 -4.67 4.16 -29.26
CA ARG A 110 -5.79 5.09 -29.08
C ARG A 110 -5.90 5.67 -27.67
N ALA A 111 -5.02 5.27 -26.75
CA ALA A 111 -5.10 5.59 -25.32
C ALA A 111 -6.44 5.17 -24.69
N GLU A 112 -6.98 4.02 -25.08
CA GLU A 112 -8.23 3.44 -24.58
C GLU A 112 -7.92 2.42 -23.48
N PRO A 113 -8.22 2.71 -22.19
CA PRO A 113 -7.94 1.79 -21.09
C PRO A 113 -8.88 0.58 -21.09
N PHE A 114 -8.63 -0.35 -20.16
CA PHE A 114 -9.56 -1.45 -19.89
C PHE A 114 -10.92 -0.91 -19.41
N THR A 115 -11.97 -1.56 -19.86
CA THR A 115 -13.35 -1.26 -19.45
C THR A 115 -13.62 -1.80 -18.04
N ARG A 116 -14.62 -1.26 -17.37
CA ARG A 116 -15.00 -1.70 -16.03
C ARG A 116 -15.37 -3.18 -15.92
N PRO A 117 -16.12 -3.79 -16.87
CA PRO A 117 -16.36 -5.24 -16.87
C PRO A 117 -15.07 -6.07 -17.01
N GLU A 118 -14.15 -5.68 -17.88
CA GLU A 118 -12.87 -6.35 -18.04
C GLU A 118 -12.03 -6.26 -16.74
N LEU A 119 -12.02 -5.10 -16.10
CA LEU A 119 -11.37 -4.93 -14.79
C LEU A 119 -12.02 -5.78 -13.70
N ALA A 120 -13.33 -6.01 -13.75
CA ALA A 120 -14.05 -6.86 -12.82
C ALA A 120 -13.64 -8.34 -12.97
N VAL A 121 -13.50 -8.82 -14.23
CA VAL A 121 -12.94 -10.15 -14.49
C VAL A 121 -11.53 -10.26 -13.91
N LEU A 122 -10.65 -9.30 -14.21
CA LEU A 122 -9.28 -9.31 -13.69
C LEU A 122 -9.23 -9.24 -12.16
N LEU A 123 -10.14 -8.50 -11.51
CA LEU A 123 -10.23 -8.44 -10.06
C LEU A 123 -10.57 -9.80 -9.45
N ALA A 124 -11.52 -10.53 -10.05
CA ALA A 124 -11.92 -11.87 -9.60
C ALA A 124 -10.77 -12.88 -9.74
N TYR A 125 -10.15 -12.96 -10.92
CA TYR A 125 -9.04 -13.88 -11.16
C TYR A 125 -7.81 -13.57 -10.30
N ALA A 126 -7.51 -12.30 -10.06
CA ALA A 126 -6.43 -11.91 -9.17
C ALA A 126 -6.65 -12.39 -7.72
N LYS A 127 -7.90 -12.39 -7.24
CA LYS A 127 -8.25 -12.91 -5.91
C LYS A 127 -8.11 -14.42 -5.84
N LEU A 128 -8.70 -15.14 -6.80
CA LEU A 128 -8.66 -16.60 -6.86
C LEU A 128 -7.22 -17.12 -6.90
N THR A 129 -6.40 -16.55 -7.80
CA THR A 129 -5.01 -16.97 -7.96
C THR A 129 -4.17 -16.64 -6.71
N LEU A 130 -4.43 -15.49 -6.08
CA LEU A 130 -3.72 -15.13 -4.85
C LEU A 130 -4.13 -16.03 -3.67
N ASP A 131 -5.41 -16.39 -3.57
CA ASP A 131 -5.90 -17.31 -2.53
C ASP A 131 -5.19 -18.66 -2.61
N GLU A 132 -5.07 -19.24 -3.82
CA GLU A 132 -4.30 -20.45 -4.07
C GLU A 132 -2.82 -20.30 -3.65
N ASP A 133 -2.15 -19.23 -4.11
CA ASP A 133 -0.75 -18.96 -3.77
C ASP A 133 -0.54 -18.83 -2.24
N LEU A 134 -1.50 -18.22 -1.52
CA LEU A 134 -1.43 -18.08 -0.07
C LEU A 134 -1.66 -19.41 0.65
N LEU A 135 -2.60 -20.23 0.19
CA LEU A 135 -2.87 -21.56 0.77
C LEU A 135 -1.70 -22.52 0.60
N GLU A 136 -0.94 -22.41 -0.49
CA GLU A 136 0.28 -23.19 -0.72
C GLU A 136 1.48 -22.70 0.12
N SER A 137 1.33 -21.60 0.84
CA SER A 137 2.39 -20.96 1.64
C SER A 137 2.17 -21.14 3.14
N ALA A 138 3.15 -20.70 3.95
CA ALA A 138 3.05 -20.63 5.40
C ALA A 138 2.35 -19.35 5.91
N VAL A 139 1.94 -18.43 5.02
CA VAL A 139 1.35 -17.12 5.42
C VAL A 139 0.10 -17.29 6.28
N PRO A 140 -0.86 -18.17 5.98
CA PRO A 140 -2.05 -18.34 6.82
C PRO A 140 -1.77 -18.92 8.22
N ASP A 141 -0.57 -19.47 8.43
CA ASP A 141 -0.15 -20.04 9.72
C ASP A 141 0.58 -19.02 10.60
N ASP A 142 0.89 -17.82 10.10
CA ASP A 142 1.54 -16.78 10.89
C ASP A 142 0.62 -16.33 12.05
N PRO A 143 1.11 -16.40 13.31
CA PRO A 143 0.30 -16.04 14.48
C PRO A 143 -0.25 -14.61 14.44
N TYR A 144 0.49 -13.68 13.84
CA TYR A 144 0.04 -12.30 13.68
C TYR A 144 -1.18 -12.19 12.77
N LEU A 145 -1.27 -13.03 11.74
CA LEU A 145 -2.37 -13.02 10.78
C LEU A 145 -3.63 -13.72 11.29
N ALA A 146 -3.59 -14.42 12.43
CA ALA A 146 -4.78 -14.94 13.09
C ALA A 146 -5.85 -13.87 13.36
N ARG A 147 -5.45 -12.60 13.45
CA ARG A 147 -6.37 -11.45 13.54
C ARG A 147 -7.33 -11.31 12.37
N GLU A 148 -7.02 -11.90 11.21
CA GLU A 148 -7.92 -11.89 10.05
C GLU A 148 -9.21 -12.68 10.33
N LEU A 149 -9.16 -13.70 11.18
CA LEU A 149 -10.36 -14.40 11.66
C LEU A 149 -11.31 -13.46 12.40
N GLY A 150 -10.80 -12.63 13.31
CA GLY A 150 -11.58 -11.63 14.02
C GLY A 150 -12.19 -10.55 13.11
N ARG A 151 -11.63 -10.37 11.90
CA ARG A 151 -12.18 -9.46 10.89
C ARG A 151 -13.26 -10.11 10.01
N TYR A 152 -13.19 -11.43 9.87
CA TYR A 152 -14.18 -12.19 9.12
C TYR A 152 -15.46 -12.43 9.91
N PHE A 153 -15.36 -12.82 11.17
CA PHE A 153 -16.51 -13.17 12.00
C PHE A 153 -17.13 -11.96 12.70
N PRO A 154 -18.46 -11.97 12.99
CA PRO A 154 -19.08 -11.05 13.93
C PRO A 154 -18.35 -11.03 15.28
N LYS A 155 -18.26 -9.86 15.91
CA LYS A 155 -17.53 -9.68 17.19
C LYS A 155 -18.03 -10.62 18.29
N ALA A 156 -19.34 -10.90 18.33
CA ALA A 156 -19.95 -11.78 19.31
C ALA A 156 -19.33 -13.19 19.33
N ILE A 157 -18.88 -13.71 18.18
CA ILE A 157 -18.18 -15.00 18.11
C ILE A 157 -16.78 -14.89 18.68
N ALA A 158 -16.01 -13.87 18.28
CA ALA A 158 -14.65 -13.68 18.75
C ALA A 158 -14.58 -13.43 20.27
N GLU A 159 -15.58 -12.75 20.83
CA GLU A 159 -15.67 -12.45 22.27
C GLU A 159 -16.14 -13.62 23.11
N ARG A 160 -17.17 -14.36 22.65
CA ARG A 160 -17.78 -15.46 23.42
C ARG A 160 -17.09 -16.81 23.23
N PHE A 161 -16.52 -17.06 22.05
CA PHE A 161 -15.94 -18.35 21.67
C PHE A 161 -14.60 -18.19 20.90
N PRO A 162 -13.57 -17.52 21.47
CA PRO A 162 -12.31 -17.30 20.78
C PRO A 162 -11.62 -18.62 20.35
N ASP A 163 -11.72 -19.64 21.18
CA ASP A 163 -11.20 -20.99 20.89
C ASP A 163 -11.85 -21.64 19.66
N ALA A 164 -13.13 -21.32 19.41
CA ALA A 164 -13.83 -21.82 18.21
C ALA A 164 -13.24 -21.24 16.92
N LEU A 165 -12.68 -20.04 16.95
CA LEU A 165 -11.97 -19.44 15.81
C LEU A 165 -10.57 -20.06 15.65
N GLU A 166 -9.83 -20.27 16.75
CA GLU A 166 -8.51 -20.88 16.71
C GLU A 166 -8.55 -22.30 16.14
N HIS A 167 -9.61 -23.05 16.46
CA HIS A 167 -9.79 -24.44 16.01
C HIS A 167 -10.76 -24.58 14.83
N HIS A 168 -11.06 -23.49 14.13
CA HIS A 168 -11.94 -23.53 12.96
C HIS A 168 -11.33 -24.38 11.85
N ARG A 169 -12.12 -25.31 11.29
CA ARG A 169 -11.62 -26.27 10.27
C ARG A 169 -11.09 -25.59 9.01
N LEU A 170 -11.65 -24.45 8.65
CA LEU A 170 -11.26 -23.64 7.49
C LEU A 170 -10.48 -22.38 7.91
N ARG A 171 -9.74 -22.47 9.03
CA ARG A 171 -8.98 -21.34 9.55
C ARG A 171 -8.00 -20.77 8.53
N ARG A 172 -7.25 -21.64 7.85
CA ARG A 172 -6.26 -21.24 6.85
C ARG A 172 -6.92 -20.58 5.63
N GLU A 173 -7.99 -21.19 5.15
CA GLU A 173 -8.77 -20.70 4.00
C GLU A 173 -9.38 -19.32 4.29
N ILE A 174 -9.94 -19.13 5.48
CA ILE A 174 -10.50 -17.84 5.89
C ILE A 174 -9.41 -16.76 5.98
N ILE A 175 -8.25 -17.08 6.56
CA ILE A 175 -7.12 -16.12 6.65
C ILE A 175 -6.62 -15.75 5.26
N ALA A 176 -6.40 -16.74 4.37
CA ALA A 176 -5.94 -16.52 3.01
C ALA A 176 -6.93 -15.63 2.24
N THR A 177 -8.22 -15.98 2.25
CA THR A 177 -9.27 -15.23 1.55
C THR A 177 -9.42 -13.81 2.10
N GLN A 178 -9.40 -13.61 3.42
CA GLN A 178 -9.48 -12.27 4.02
C GLN A 178 -8.27 -11.40 3.65
N LEU A 179 -7.07 -11.96 3.75
CA LEU A 179 -5.84 -11.27 3.38
C LEU A 179 -5.82 -10.95 1.90
N GLY A 180 -6.11 -11.94 1.03
CA GLY A 180 -6.18 -11.79 -0.42
C GLY A 180 -7.21 -10.73 -0.83
N ASN A 181 -8.41 -10.76 -0.26
CA ASN A 181 -9.42 -9.73 -0.47
C ASN A 181 -8.93 -8.33 -0.05
N SER A 182 -8.29 -8.22 1.12
CA SER A 182 -7.73 -6.95 1.59
C SER A 182 -6.66 -6.43 0.62
N MET A 183 -5.77 -7.30 0.16
CA MET A 183 -4.69 -6.97 -0.79
C MET A 183 -5.26 -6.48 -2.12
N ILE A 184 -6.11 -7.25 -2.76
CA ILE A 184 -6.61 -6.96 -4.11
C ILE A 184 -7.61 -5.79 -4.08
N ASN A 185 -8.49 -5.70 -3.09
CA ASN A 185 -9.42 -4.58 -2.96
C ASN A 185 -8.71 -3.24 -2.71
N ARG A 186 -7.56 -3.23 -2.02
CA ARG A 186 -6.82 -1.99 -1.71
C ARG A 186 -5.66 -1.72 -2.67
N GLY A 187 -5.01 -2.75 -3.21
CA GLY A 187 -3.88 -2.61 -4.12
C GLY A 187 -4.25 -2.66 -5.61
N GLY A 188 -5.46 -3.15 -5.93
CA GLY A 188 -5.94 -3.34 -7.29
C GLY A 188 -5.59 -4.73 -7.87
N PRO A 189 -6.19 -5.09 -9.03
CA PRO A 189 -6.05 -6.43 -9.61
C PRO A 189 -4.60 -6.78 -9.99
N SER A 190 -3.80 -5.83 -10.40
CA SER A 190 -2.41 -6.05 -10.84
C SER A 190 -1.37 -5.93 -9.72
N LEU A 191 -1.78 -5.84 -8.44
CA LEU A 191 -0.89 -5.68 -7.29
C LEU A 191 0.28 -6.68 -7.31
N ILE A 192 -0.03 -7.97 -7.37
CA ILE A 192 0.97 -9.03 -7.26
C ILE A 192 1.95 -8.99 -8.42
N VAL A 193 1.45 -8.91 -9.65
CA VAL A 193 2.29 -8.87 -10.85
C VAL A 193 3.18 -7.64 -10.84
N ARG A 194 2.64 -6.47 -10.51
CA ARG A 194 3.40 -5.22 -10.43
C ARG A 194 4.57 -5.31 -9.45
N ILE A 195 4.33 -5.83 -8.26
CA ILE A 195 5.37 -5.92 -7.22
C ILE A 195 6.36 -7.04 -7.53
N ALA A 196 5.89 -8.20 -7.99
CA ALA A 196 6.74 -9.31 -8.38
C ALA A 196 7.72 -8.94 -9.50
N ASP A 197 7.25 -8.23 -10.54
CA ASP A 197 8.09 -7.78 -11.65
C ASP A 197 9.16 -6.75 -11.21
N GLN A 198 8.90 -5.96 -10.17
CA GLN A 198 9.86 -4.98 -9.65
C GLN A 198 10.86 -5.56 -8.65
N THR A 199 10.46 -6.59 -7.90
CA THR A 199 11.23 -7.11 -6.76
C THR A 199 11.71 -8.55 -6.91
N GLY A 200 11.07 -9.33 -7.78
CA GLY A 200 11.25 -10.78 -7.85
C GLY A 200 10.59 -11.54 -6.69
N ALA A 201 9.83 -10.87 -5.82
CA ALA A 201 9.25 -11.48 -4.64
C ALA A 201 8.08 -12.42 -5.00
N ALA A 202 7.98 -13.53 -4.29
CA ALA A 202 6.85 -14.45 -4.37
C ALA A 202 5.59 -13.85 -3.72
N PRO A 203 4.37 -14.28 -4.11
CA PRO A 203 3.11 -13.80 -3.56
C PRO A 203 3.03 -13.83 -2.03
N ALA A 204 3.57 -14.87 -1.40
CA ALA A 204 3.63 -15.00 0.06
C ALA A 204 4.45 -13.88 0.73
N ALA A 205 5.61 -13.53 0.17
CA ALA A 205 6.44 -12.44 0.68
C ALA A 205 5.75 -11.07 0.47
N ILE A 206 5.07 -10.89 -0.66
CA ILE A 206 4.28 -9.68 -0.95
C ILE A 206 3.13 -9.55 0.07
N ALA A 207 2.47 -10.67 0.43
CA ALA A 207 1.40 -10.68 1.42
C ALA A 207 1.89 -10.33 2.82
N ALA A 208 3.04 -10.84 3.24
CA ALA A 208 3.67 -10.48 4.50
C ALA A 208 4.05 -8.99 4.53
N ALA A 209 4.65 -8.47 3.47
CA ALA A 209 4.99 -7.05 3.34
C ALA A 209 3.74 -6.16 3.31
N PHE A 210 2.68 -6.57 2.61
CA PHE A 210 1.39 -5.88 2.62
C PHE A 210 0.82 -5.75 4.03
N ALA A 211 0.77 -6.86 4.79
CA ALA A 211 0.26 -6.85 6.15
C ALA A 211 1.12 -5.94 7.05
N ALA A 212 2.45 -6.01 6.94
CA ALA A 212 3.37 -5.16 7.67
C ALA A 212 3.13 -3.66 7.36
N VAL A 213 3.05 -3.28 6.09
CA VAL A 213 2.81 -1.88 5.67
C VAL A 213 1.42 -1.41 6.10
N ARG A 214 0.37 -2.19 5.79
CA ARG A 214 -1.02 -1.85 6.15
C ARG A 214 -1.17 -1.51 7.63
N ASP A 215 -0.59 -2.36 8.48
CA ASP A 215 -0.78 -2.26 9.92
C ASP A 215 0.21 -1.28 10.58
N SER A 216 1.44 -1.11 10.07
CA SER A 216 2.40 -0.10 10.55
C SER A 216 1.94 1.33 10.28
N PHE A 217 1.32 1.58 9.13
CA PHE A 217 0.77 2.89 8.77
C PHE A 217 -0.67 3.12 9.25
N GLY A 218 -1.31 2.14 9.89
CA GLY A 218 -2.70 2.24 10.33
C GLY A 218 -3.69 2.44 9.18
N MET A 219 -3.40 1.89 7.99
CA MET A 219 -4.16 2.15 6.76
C MET A 219 -5.61 1.66 6.83
N THR A 220 -5.90 0.63 7.65
CA THR A 220 -7.28 0.17 7.84
C THR A 220 -8.14 1.27 8.46
N ALA A 221 -7.66 1.90 9.55
CA ALA A 221 -8.38 2.99 10.19
C ALA A 221 -8.50 4.23 9.29
N LEU A 222 -7.45 4.53 8.52
CA LEU A 222 -7.46 5.66 7.58
C LEU A 222 -8.50 5.43 6.46
N ASN A 223 -8.52 4.25 5.85
CA ASN A 223 -9.52 3.90 4.84
C ASN A 223 -10.95 3.93 5.41
N THR A 224 -11.17 3.39 6.63
CA THR A 224 -12.47 3.45 7.29
C THR A 224 -12.94 4.89 7.55
N ALA A 225 -12.01 5.79 7.90
CA ALA A 225 -12.35 7.21 8.05
C ALA A 225 -12.73 7.86 6.71
N ILE A 226 -12.10 7.46 5.60
CA ILE A 226 -12.49 7.91 4.25
C ILE A 226 -13.85 7.33 3.85
N ASP A 227 -14.15 6.04 4.19
CA ASP A 227 -15.46 5.42 3.95
C ASP A 227 -16.59 6.23 4.64
N GLY A 228 -16.31 6.77 5.84
CA GLY A 228 -17.25 7.62 6.58
C GLY A 228 -17.57 8.97 5.90
N LEU A 229 -16.93 9.29 4.78
CA LEU A 229 -17.21 10.48 3.98
C LEU A 229 -18.22 10.24 2.85
N ASP A 230 -18.75 9.03 2.72
CA ASP A 230 -19.78 8.69 1.73
C ASP A 230 -20.95 9.68 1.80
N ASN A 231 -21.34 10.22 0.64
CA ASN A 231 -22.38 11.24 0.51
C ASN A 231 -22.13 12.57 1.26
N ARG A 232 -20.93 12.78 1.81
CA ARG A 232 -20.54 14.04 2.48
C ARG A 232 -19.62 14.91 1.69
N ILE A 233 -18.84 14.30 0.79
CA ILE A 233 -17.93 14.99 -0.13
C ILE A 233 -18.14 14.48 -1.56
N PRO A 234 -17.68 15.21 -2.59
CA PRO A 234 -17.73 14.72 -3.98
C PRO A 234 -17.01 13.38 -4.13
N GLY A 235 -17.65 12.40 -4.80
CA GLY A 235 -17.07 11.05 -4.99
C GLY A 235 -15.71 11.07 -5.69
N LYS A 236 -15.49 12.01 -6.62
CA LYS A 236 -14.17 12.21 -7.25
C LYS A 236 -13.08 12.53 -6.22
N LEU A 237 -13.36 13.44 -5.29
CA LEU A 237 -12.42 13.78 -4.21
C LEU A 237 -12.18 12.56 -3.31
N GLN A 238 -13.23 11.84 -2.94
CA GLN A 238 -13.09 10.64 -2.10
C GLN A 238 -12.20 9.59 -2.79
N LEU A 239 -12.36 9.37 -4.11
CA LEU A 239 -11.47 8.49 -4.86
C LEU A 239 -10.02 8.99 -4.89
N GLU A 240 -9.79 10.31 -4.91
CA GLU A 240 -8.44 10.89 -4.80
C GLU A 240 -7.81 10.59 -3.45
N LEU A 241 -8.58 10.63 -2.36
CA LEU A 241 -8.09 10.28 -1.01
C LEU A 241 -7.71 8.79 -0.92
N TYR A 242 -8.54 7.89 -1.44
CA TYR A 242 -8.20 6.46 -1.50
C TYR A 242 -6.98 6.20 -2.37
N ALA A 243 -6.85 6.88 -3.51
CA ALA A 243 -5.71 6.72 -4.41
C ALA A 243 -4.40 7.13 -3.72
N ALA A 244 -4.41 8.22 -2.92
CA ALA A 244 -3.23 8.64 -2.16
C ALA A 244 -2.79 7.58 -1.12
N VAL A 245 -3.74 6.94 -0.44
CA VAL A 245 -3.45 5.82 0.48
C VAL A 245 -2.93 4.60 -0.28
N GLN A 246 -3.53 4.28 -1.44
CA GLN A 246 -3.10 3.18 -2.30
C GLN A 246 -1.68 3.40 -2.85
N ASP A 247 -1.34 4.62 -3.26
CA ASP A 247 0.00 4.95 -3.75
C ASP A 247 1.06 4.75 -2.67
N LEU A 248 0.78 5.22 -1.44
CA LEU A 248 1.66 4.97 -0.30
C LEU A 248 1.80 3.47 -0.01
N LEU A 249 0.70 2.72 -0.05
CA LEU A 249 0.69 1.27 0.16
C LEU A 249 1.60 0.55 -0.85
N LEU A 250 1.39 0.78 -2.15
CA LEU A 250 2.13 0.11 -3.23
C LEU A 250 3.63 0.40 -3.15
N ASP A 251 3.98 1.65 -2.93
CA ASP A 251 5.34 2.11 -2.83
C ASP A 251 6.05 1.53 -1.59
N ARG A 252 5.38 1.51 -0.44
CA ARG A 252 5.98 1.00 0.80
C ARG A 252 6.07 -0.52 0.85
N ILE A 253 5.20 -1.28 0.18
CA ILE A 253 5.36 -2.73 0.05
C ILE A 253 6.70 -3.06 -0.62
N ILE A 254 7.03 -2.39 -1.73
CA ILE A 254 8.31 -2.57 -2.44
C ILE A 254 9.48 -2.22 -1.53
N TRP A 255 9.36 -1.11 -0.80
CA TRP A 255 10.38 -0.68 0.15
C TRP A 255 10.61 -1.72 1.26
N PHE A 256 9.54 -2.24 1.87
CA PHE A 256 9.63 -3.26 2.92
C PHE A 256 10.27 -4.55 2.40
N LEU A 257 9.88 -5.02 1.22
CA LEU A 257 10.48 -6.21 0.59
C LEU A 257 12.00 -6.07 0.37
N ARG A 258 12.50 -4.86 0.15
CA ARG A 258 13.92 -4.61 -0.12
C ARG A 258 14.75 -4.32 1.13
N ASN A 259 14.14 -3.80 2.18
CA ASN A 259 14.86 -3.21 3.30
C ASN A 259 14.57 -3.87 4.65
N VAL A 260 13.50 -4.66 4.76
CA VAL A 260 13.05 -5.25 6.03
C VAL A 260 13.14 -6.76 5.97
N ASP A 261 13.74 -7.34 7.00
CA ASP A 261 13.75 -8.78 7.19
C ASP A 261 12.44 -9.22 7.86
N LEU A 262 11.47 -9.63 7.06
CA LEU A 262 10.16 -10.09 7.51
C LEU A 262 10.20 -11.46 8.21
N SER A 263 11.31 -12.19 8.13
CA SER A 263 11.46 -13.49 8.82
C SER A 263 11.60 -13.36 10.34
N LYS A 264 11.84 -12.15 10.84
CA LYS A 264 11.89 -11.84 12.28
C LYS A 264 10.53 -11.89 12.99
N GLY A 265 9.46 -12.15 12.25
CA GLY A 265 8.09 -12.18 12.73
C GLY A 265 7.33 -10.88 12.44
N LEU A 266 6.14 -11.04 11.88
CA LEU A 266 5.32 -9.87 11.48
C LEU A 266 4.91 -8.99 12.66
N ALA A 267 4.66 -9.59 13.84
CA ALA A 267 4.26 -8.84 15.04
C ALA A 267 5.30 -7.80 15.44
N ASP A 268 6.57 -8.22 15.53
CA ASP A 268 7.68 -7.36 15.95
C ASP A 268 7.97 -6.29 14.90
N VAL A 269 7.99 -6.68 13.62
CA VAL A 269 8.18 -5.74 12.51
C VAL A 269 7.09 -4.66 12.51
N VAL A 270 5.83 -5.05 12.64
CA VAL A 270 4.71 -4.10 12.67
C VAL A 270 4.79 -3.18 13.88
N ALA A 271 5.08 -3.71 15.07
CA ALA A 271 5.20 -2.90 16.28
C ALA A 271 6.31 -1.86 16.12
N HIS A 272 7.51 -2.29 15.68
CA HIS A 272 8.67 -1.43 15.50
C HIS A 272 8.40 -0.28 14.51
N TYR A 273 7.92 -0.61 13.30
CA TYR A 273 7.67 0.42 12.29
C TYR A 273 6.45 1.28 12.61
N ARG A 274 5.41 0.75 13.26
CA ARG A 274 4.27 1.56 13.70
C ARG A 274 4.69 2.64 14.68
N ASP A 275 5.48 2.27 15.70
CA ASP A 275 5.94 3.18 16.73
C ASP A 275 6.94 4.19 16.14
N GLY A 276 7.82 3.73 15.24
CA GLY A 276 8.74 4.59 14.51
C GLY A 276 8.05 5.59 13.58
N ILE A 277 7.06 5.15 12.80
CA ILE A 277 6.27 6.03 11.92
C ILE A 277 5.50 7.08 12.73
N ALA A 278 4.90 6.69 13.86
CA ALA A 278 4.24 7.62 14.76
C ALA A 278 5.21 8.68 15.32
N ALA A 279 6.43 8.27 15.68
CA ALA A 279 7.48 9.19 16.15
C ALA A 279 7.93 10.15 15.03
N VAL A 280 8.05 9.69 13.78
CA VAL A 280 8.33 10.56 12.63
C VAL A 280 7.19 11.53 12.42
N GLU A 281 5.92 11.08 12.44
CA GLU A 281 4.76 11.95 12.28
C GLU A 281 4.73 13.06 13.34
N ALA A 282 5.02 12.73 14.60
CA ALA A 282 5.11 13.71 15.68
C ALA A 282 6.27 14.71 15.50
N ALA A 283 7.34 14.31 14.81
CA ALA A 283 8.49 15.18 14.55
C ALA A 283 8.34 16.10 13.33
N LEU A 284 7.32 15.93 12.48
CA LEU A 284 7.20 16.64 11.19
C LEU A 284 7.22 18.15 11.33
N ASP A 285 6.58 18.73 12.35
CA ASP A 285 6.51 20.18 12.54
C ASP A 285 7.90 20.81 12.79
N GLY A 286 8.79 20.08 13.46
CA GLY A 286 10.16 20.52 13.73
C GLY A 286 11.19 20.09 12.69
N ALA A 287 10.84 19.12 11.83
CA ALA A 287 11.77 18.52 10.88
C ALA A 287 11.60 19.07 9.44
N LEU A 288 10.40 19.47 9.06
CA LEU A 288 10.11 19.98 7.71
C LEU A 288 10.53 21.43 7.56
N PHE A 289 10.97 21.81 6.36
CA PHE A 289 11.24 23.19 5.98
C PHE A 289 9.95 23.98 5.71
N GLU A 290 10.07 25.33 5.72
CA GLU A 290 8.95 26.26 5.58
C GLU A 290 8.08 25.97 4.34
N ASP A 291 8.70 25.71 3.18
CA ASP A 291 7.98 25.37 1.93
C ASP A 291 7.13 24.12 2.09
N SER A 292 7.69 23.07 2.71
CA SER A 292 7.01 21.79 2.96
C SER A 292 5.92 21.92 4.02
N LEU A 293 6.14 22.70 5.07
CA LEU A 293 5.14 23.03 6.09
C LEU A 293 3.98 23.81 5.47
N SER A 294 4.27 24.82 4.66
CA SER A 294 3.26 25.61 3.94
C SER A 294 2.44 24.76 2.98
N ALA A 295 3.08 23.89 2.20
CA ALA A 295 2.41 22.99 1.28
C ALA A 295 1.51 21.99 2.03
N ARG A 296 1.95 21.46 3.20
CA ARG A 296 1.16 20.59 4.07
C ARG A 296 -0.05 21.33 4.64
N ALA A 297 0.15 22.55 5.14
CA ALA A 297 -0.93 23.37 5.66
C ALA A 297 -1.96 23.72 4.58
N ALA A 298 -1.52 24.07 3.37
CA ALA A 298 -2.39 24.34 2.24
C ALA A 298 -3.22 23.09 1.83
N ARG A 299 -2.61 21.90 1.79
CA ARG A 299 -3.35 20.64 1.55
C ARG A 299 -4.42 20.40 2.60
N LYS A 300 -4.07 20.55 3.89
CA LYS A 300 -5.02 20.41 5.00
C LYS A 300 -6.18 21.38 4.87
N ALA A 301 -5.89 22.65 4.63
CA ALA A 301 -6.91 23.70 4.47
C ALA A 301 -7.87 23.37 3.32
N LYS A 302 -7.35 22.98 2.15
CA LYS A 302 -8.15 22.57 0.99
C LYS A 302 -9.07 21.39 1.29
N LEU A 303 -8.59 20.38 2.01
CA LEU A 303 -9.41 19.22 2.40
C LEU A 303 -10.51 19.60 3.38
N VAL A 304 -10.20 20.43 4.37
CA VAL A 304 -11.20 20.94 5.33
C VAL A 304 -12.26 21.78 4.62
N GLU A 305 -11.86 22.66 3.71
CA GLU A 305 -12.79 23.47 2.89
C GLU A 305 -13.72 22.57 2.05
N ALA A 306 -13.21 21.44 1.59
CA ALA A 306 -13.99 20.44 0.84
C ALA A 306 -14.89 19.52 1.71
N GLY A 307 -14.94 19.75 3.03
CA GLY A 307 -15.80 19.01 3.96
C GLY A 307 -15.14 17.81 4.64
N VAL A 308 -13.84 17.59 4.48
CA VAL A 308 -13.12 16.53 5.19
C VAL A 308 -12.89 16.97 6.65
N PRO A 309 -13.19 16.11 7.64
CA PRO A 309 -12.94 16.43 9.06
C PRO A 309 -11.47 16.82 9.31
N ALA A 310 -11.23 17.83 10.13
CA ALA A 310 -9.92 18.43 10.33
C ALA A 310 -8.82 17.46 10.78
N GLU A 311 -9.17 16.45 11.58
CA GLU A 311 -8.26 15.40 12.02
C GLU A 311 -7.84 14.51 10.83
N LEU A 312 -8.81 14.03 10.06
CA LEU A 312 -8.55 13.22 8.86
C LEU A 312 -7.78 14.01 7.80
N ALA A 313 -8.16 15.28 7.57
CA ALA A 313 -7.45 16.18 6.67
C ALA A 313 -5.97 16.36 7.09
N GLY A 314 -5.70 16.45 8.38
CA GLY A 314 -4.34 16.49 8.95
C GLY A 314 -3.56 15.22 8.61
N ARG A 315 -4.10 14.05 8.91
CA ARG A 315 -3.47 12.74 8.62
C ARG A 315 -3.20 12.55 7.13
N LEU A 316 -4.18 12.84 6.27
CA LEU A 316 -4.03 12.76 4.81
C LEU A 316 -2.98 13.74 4.27
N SER A 317 -2.86 14.92 4.89
CA SER A 317 -1.87 15.93 4.49
C SER A 317 -0.43 15.54 4.87
N ASN A 318 -0.25 14.62 5.83
CA ASN A 318 1.03 14.08 6.25
C ASN A 318 1.55 12.97 5.31
N LEU A 319 0.67 12.27 4.56
CA LEU A 319 1.05 11.09 3.75
C LEU A 319 2.27 11.31 2.85
N PRO A 320 2.41 12.43 2.11
CA PRO A 320 3.60 12.65 1.28
C PRO A 320 4.91 12.67 2.09
N SER A 321 4.90 13.25 3.29
CA SER A 321 6.08 13.28 4.16
C SER A 321 6.33 11.94 4.86
N LEU A 322 5.26 11.20 5.18
CA LEU A 322 5.34 9.87 5.81
C LEU A 322 5.86 8.79 4.86
N THR A 323 5.94 9.05 3.55
CA THR A 323 6.65 8.17 2.61
C THR A 323 8.10 7.97 3.04
N ALA A 324 8.76 8.98 3.61
CA ALA A 324 10.14 8.89 4.12
C ALA A 324 10.26 8.20 5.50
N ALA A 325 9.14 7.96 6.19
CA ALA A 325 9.19 7.50 7.58
C ALA A 325 9.94 6.17 7.77
N PRO A 326 9.76 5.12 6.94
CA PRO A 326 10.53 3.89 7.10
C PRO A 326 12.03 4.07 6.86
N ASP A 327 12.44 4.97 5.97
CA ASP A 327 13.86 5.31 5.75
C ASP A 327 14.45 5.98 7.00
N ILE A 328 13.73 6.91 7.60
CA ILE A 328 14.12 7.62 8.82
C ILE A 328 14.27 6.63 9.99
N VAL A 329 13.30 5.72 10.16
CA VAL A 329 13.36 4.66 11.18
C VAL A 329 14.60 3.79 10.97
N LEU A 330 14.83 3.30 9.74
CA LEU A 330 15.97 2.45 9.42
C LEU A 330 17.32 3.17 9.67
N VAL A 331 17.41 4.46 9.37
CA VAL A 331 18.60 5.27 9.66
C VAL A 331 18.77 5.46 11.16
N ALA A 332 17.71 5.71 11.90
CA ALA A 332 17.75 5.82 13.36
C ALA A 332 18.25 4.52 14.01
N ASP A 333 17.76 3.36 13.56
CA ASP A 333 18.22 2.04 14.03
C ASP A 333 19.72 1.82 13.77
N ARG A 334 20.18 2.16 12.57
CA ARG A 334 21.59 1.96 12.17
C ARG A 334 22.58 2.90 12.87
N THR A 335 22.14 4.13 13.15
CA THR A 335 23.00 5.17 13.72
C THR A 335 22.86 5.31 15.24
N GLY A 336 21.82 4.73 15.84
CA GLY A 336 21.50 4.91 17.26
C GLY A 336 21.06 6.33 17.62
N LYS A 337 20.66 7.14 16.62
CA LYS A 337 20.25 8.54 16.84
C LYS A 337 18.76 8.67 17.05
N PRO A 338 18.29 9.66 17.80
CA PRO A 338 16.88 9.94 17.99
C PRO A 338 16.16 10.18 16.65
N ILE A 339 14.95 9.63 16.48
CA ILE A 339 14.16 9.74 15.24
C ILE A 339 13.98 11.20 14.81
N GLY A 340 13.74 12.12 15.75
CA GLY A 340 13.58 13.55 15.43
C GLY A 340 14.83 14.19 14.82
N GLU A 341 16.04 13.84 15.28
CA GLU A 341 17.30 14.31 14.71
C GLU A 341 17.53 13.75 13.33
N VAL A 342 17.22 12.46 13.13
CA VAL A 342 17.31 11.80 11.83
C VAL A 342 16.30 12.40 10.85
N ALA A 343 15.06 12.61 11.26
CA ALA A 343 14.02 13.22 10.44
C ALA A 343 14.43 14.63 9.98
N ALA A 344 14.90 15.47 10.89
CA ALA A 344 15.37 16.81 10.56
C ALA A 344 16.53 16.76 9.55
N THR A 345 17.47 15.83 9.70
CA THR A 345 18.62 15.67 8.79
C THR A 345 18.21 15.11 7.43
N TYR A 346 17.30 14.13 7.41
CA TYR A 346 16.76 13.54 6.19
C TYR A 346 16.08 14.60 5.31
N PHE A 347 15.13 15.34 5.89
CA PHE A 347 14.44 16.41 5.15
C PHE A 347 15.37 17.57 4.79
N ALA A 348 16.40 17.86 5.60
CA ALA A 348 17.41 18.86 5.27
C ALA A 348 18.24 18.45 4.05
N ALA A 349 18.66 17.18 3.96
CA ALA A 349 19.37 16.64 2.82
C ALA A 349 18.50 16.67 1.55
N GLY A 350 17.24 16.25 1.64
CA GLY A 350 16.28 16.33 0.55
C GLY A 350 16.09 17.75 0.02
N ALA A 351 15.94 18.71 0.92
CA ALA A 351 15.80 20.14 0.56
C ALA A 351 17.09 20.72 -0.07
N PHE A 352 18.27 20.37 0.46
CA PHE A 352 19.56 20.80 -0.06
C PHE A 352 19.77 20.40 -1.52
N PHE A 353 19.40 19.16 -1.89
CA PHE A 353 19.47 18.64 -3.26
C PHE A 353 18.18 18.87 -4.07
N ARG A 354 17.14 19.46 -3.50
CA ARG A 354 15.81 19.67 -4.12
C ARG A 354 15.16 18.37 -4.62
N LEU A 355 15.26 17.30 -3.85
CA LEU A 355 14.74 15.99 -4.21
C LEU A 355 13.20 15.96 -4.28
N ASP A 356 12.53 16.79 -3.50
CA ASP A 356 11.09 17.02 -3.55
C ASP A 356 10.63 17.46 -4.94
N ARG A 357 11.36 18.38 -5.59
CA ARG A 357 11.06 18.83 -6.96
C ARG A 357 11.26 17.72 -7.98
N ILE A 358 12.34 16.95 -7.87
CA ILE A 358 12.61 15.80 -8.75
C ILE A 358 11.51 14.77 -8.60
N THR A 359 11.14 14.40 -7.37
CA THR A 359 10.09 13.42 -7.09
C THR A 359 8.73 13.87 -7.62
N SER A 360 8.39 15.15 -7.43
CA SER A 360 7.16 15.73 -7.96
C SER A 360 7.15 15.75 -9.50
N ALA A 361 8.24 16.19 -10.13
CA ALA A 361 8.35 16.26 -11.58
C ALA A 361 8.39 14.86 -12.22
N ALA A 362 8.92 13.86 -11.54
CA ALA A 362 8.96 12.48 -12.01
C ALA A 362 7.56 11.89 -12.25
N SER A 363 6.55 12.38 -11.54
CA SER A 363 5.15 11.95 -11.74
C SER A 363 4.57 12.42 -13.09
N ASN A 364 5.18 13.40 -13.73
CA ASN A 364 4.74 13.95 -15.02
C ASN A 364 5.56 13.42 -16.22
N ILE A 365 6.51 12.50 -16.00
CA ILE A 365 7.29 11.91 -17.09
C ILE A 365 6.35 11.06 -17.96
N PRO A 366 6.29 11.32 -19.28
CA PRO A 366 5.51 10.47 -20.19
C PRO A 366 6.04 9.03 -20.18
N ILE A 367 5.14 8.08 -20.01
CA ILE A 367 5.43 6.65 -20.02
C ILE A 367 4.90 6.06 -21.32
N ALA A 368 5.80 5.62 -22.19
CA ALA A 368 5.42 5.06 -23.48
C ALA A 368 4.97 3.59 -23.33
N ASP A 369 5.64 2.83 -22.49
CA ASP A 369 5.35 1.41 -22.31
C ASP A 369 5.60 0.92 -20.86
N TYR A 370 5.47 -0.39 -20.71
CA TYR A 370 5.69 -1.09 -19.44
C TYR A 370 7.15 -0.95 -18.91
N PHE A 371 8.13 -0.99 -19.80
CA PHE A 371 9.55 -0.93 -19.42
C PHE A 371 9.95 0.48 -19.00
N ASP A 372 9.41 1.51 -19.63
CA ASP A 372 9.55 2.89 -19.19
C ASP A 372 9.01 3.09 -17.77
N ARG A 373 7.88 2.46 -17.46
CA ARG A 373 7.32 2.49 -16.10
C ARG A 373 8.25 1.83 -15.09
N LEU A 374 8.78 0.65 -15.41
CA LEU A 374 9.77 -0.03 -14.55
C LEU A 374 11.03 0.81 -14.37
N ALA A 375 11.51 1.45 -15.43
CA ALA A 375 12.70 2.31 -15.37
C ALA A 375 12.47 3.54 -14.48
N LEU A 376 11.27 4.17 -14.57
CA LEU A 376 10.88 5.27 -13.72
C LEU A 376 10.85 4.86 -12.24
N ASP A 377 10.17 3.75 -11.94
CA ASP A 377 10.04 3.25 -10.57
C ASP A 377 11.43 2.92 -9.98
N ARG A 378 12.31 2.27 -10.73
CA ARG A 378 13.70 1.97 -10.31
C ARG A 378 14.55 3.23 -10.09
N ALA A 379 14.43 4.23 -10.95
CA ALA A 379 15.17 5.47 -10.78
C ALA A 379 14.72 6.25 -9.53
N ARG A 380 13.42 6.25 -9.25
CA ARG A 380 12.87 6.83 -7.99
C ARG A 380 13.39 6.10 -6.76
N ASP A 381 13.40 4.77 -6.77
CA ASP A 381 13.94 3.95 -5.68
C ASP A 381 15.43 4.24 -5.45
N SER A 382 16.21 4.41 -6.53
CA SER A 382 17.64 4.72 -6.43
C SER A 382 17.89 6.11 -5.82
N ILE A 383 17.03 7.09 -6.10
CA ILE A 383 17.10 8.41 -5.47
C ILE A 383 16.79 8.30 -3.97
N GLY A 384 15.73 7.59 -3.59
CA GLY A 384 15.39 7.39 -2.18
C GLY A 384 16.49 6.64 -1.42
N ASP A 385 17.13 5.63 -2.03
CA ASP A 385 18.27 4.94 -1.43
C ASP A 385 19.50 5.88 -1.23
N ALA A 386 19.77 6.74 -2.20
CA ALA A 386 20.83 7.75 -2.07
C ALA A 386 20.52 8.76 -0.96
N GLU A 387 19.29 9.26 -0.89
CA GLU A 387 18.83 10.18 0.16
C GLU A 387 18.97 9.55 1.55
N ARG A 388 18.54 8.31 1.73
CA ARG A 388 18.68 7.55 2.97
C ARG A 388 20.15 7.41 3.40
N ARG A 389 21.05 7.07 2.48
CA ARG A 389 22.49 6.95 2.76
C ARG A 389 23.13 8.29 3.09
N LEU A 390 22.76 9.35 2.36
CA LEU A 390 23.21 10.71 2.67
C LEU A 390 22.80 11.12 4.08
N ALA A 391 21.53 10.90 4.46
CA ALA A 391 21.05 11.19 5.81
C ALA A 391 21.83 10.41 6.87
N ALA A 392 22.13 9.13 6.64
CA ALA A 392 22.86 8.29 7.56
C ALA A 392 24.30 8.79 7.83
N VAL A 393 25.02 9.21 6.78
CA VAL A 393 26.39 9.75 6.96
C VAL A 393 26.38 11.17 7.52
N MET A 394 25.37 11.98 7.23
CA MET A 394 25.27 13.35 7.74
C MET A 394 24.94 13.37 9.24
N VAL A 395 24.01 12.54 9.70
CA VAL A 395 23.59 12.49 11.11
C VAL A 395 24.69 11.96 12.04
N GLY A 396 25.64 11.20 11.49
CA GLY A 396 26.79 10.65 12.24
C GLY A 396 27.77 11.71 12.79
N ASN A 397 27.74 12.94 12.31
CA ASN A 397 28.69 14.00 12.63
C ASN A 397 28.36 14.82 13.88
N GLY A 398 27.41 14.40 14.71
CA GLY A 398 27.11 15.05 16.00
C GLY A 398 26.25 16.31 15.91
N ALA A 399 25.78 16.67 14.71
CA ALA A 399 24.81 17.74 14.46
C ALA A 399 23.53 17.16 13.87
N ALA A 400 22.44 17.89 13.87
CA ALA A 400 21.15 17.51 13.27
C ALA A 400 20.64 18.58 12.30
N GLY A 401 19.76 18.16 11.39
CA GLY A 401 19.11 19.06 10.44
C GLY A 401 20.08 19.76 9.48
N ALA A 402 19.81 21.02 9.16
CA ALA A 402 20.64 21.82 8.27
C ALA A 402 22.10 21.96 8.72
N ALA A 403 22.34 21.96 10.05
CA ALA A 403 23.69 22.00 10.59
C ALA A 403 24.51 20.72 10.29
N ALA A 404 23.85 19.56 10.31
CA ALA A 404 24.47 18.29 9.91
C ALA A 404 24.86 18.29 8.41
N VAL A 405 23.95 18.77 7.56
CA VAL A 405 24.21 18.94 6.12
C VAL A 405 25.40 19.87 5.89
N ALA A 406 25.42 21.06 6.51
CA ALA A 406 26.50 22.03 6.37
C ALA A 406 27.86 21.47 6.83
N ALA A 407 27.89 20.76 7.96
CA ALA A 407 29.09 20.13 8.48
C ALA A 407 29.65 19.04 7.54
N TRP A 408 28.76 18.25 6.92
CA TRP A 408 29.14 17.20 5.97
C TRP A 408 29.63 17.77 4.63
N VAL A 409 29.00 18.86 4.15
CA VAL A 409 29.35 19.56 2.89
C VAL A 409 30.71 20.26 3.00
N LYS A 410 31.04 20.89 4.14
CA LYS A 410 32.23 21.73 4.30
C LYS A 410 33.54 21.12 3.81
N PRO A 411 33.92 19.87 4.18
CA PRO A 411 35.16 19.24 3.70
C PRO A 411 35.10 18.73 2.25
N ARG A 412 33.92 18.67 1.63
CA ARG A 412 33.63 18.15 0.28
C ARG A 412 33.00 19.19 -0.64
N HIS A 413 33.19 20.48 -0.37
CA HIS A 413 32.44 21.57 -0.96
C HIS A 413 32.36 21.48 -2.49
N ASP A 414 33.50 21.36 -3.17
CA ASP A 414 33.56 21.39 -4.63
C ASP A 414 32.88 20.17 -5.30
N GLU A 415 33.01 18.99 -4.69
CA GLU A 415 32.36 17.77 -5.17
C GLU A 415 30.85 17.84 -5.00
N VAL A 416 30.41 18.19 -3.81
CA VAL A 416 28.98 18.25 -3.44
C VAL A 416 28.29 19.37 -4.23
N GLU A 417 28.93 20.54 -4.35
CA GLU A 417 28.36 21.67 -5.10
C GLU A 417 28.18 21.37 -6.58
N ARG A 418 29.14 20.68 -7.20
CA ARG A 418 29.01 20.22 -8.59
C ARG A 418 27.79 19.31 -8.76
N VAL A 419 27.58 18.32 -7.87
CA VAL A 419 26.43 17.43 -7.94
C VAL A 419 25.12 18.18 -7.66
N ARG A 420 25.11 19.05 -6.64
CA ARG A 420 23.96 19.87 -6.31
C ARG A 420 23.51 20.74 -7.49
N LEU A 421 24.44 21.42 -8.15
CA LEU A 421 24.14 22.24 -9.33
C LEU A 421 23.57 21.42 -10.47
N ALA A 422 24.17 20.25 -10.77
CA ALA A 422 23.67 19.34 -11.81
C ALA A 422 22.26 18.84 -11.51
N VAL A 423 21.99 18.44 -10.27
CA VAL A 423 20.67 17.98 -9.83
C VAL A 423 19.63 19.11 -9.91
N HIS A 424 19.99 20.34 -9.52
CA HIS A 424 19.14 21.51 -9.66
C HIS A 424 18.84 21.87 -11.11
N GLU A 425 19.83 21.77 -11.99
CA GLU A 425 19.64 21.98 -13.44
C GLU A 425 18.67 20.96 -14.02
N ILE A 426 18.87 19.68 -13.68
CA ILE A 426 17.98 18.59 -14.07
C ILE A 426 16.55 18.88 -13.61
N ALA A 427 16.35 19.25 -12.35
CA ALA A 427 15.03 19.55 -11.78
C ALA A 427 14.30 20.70 -12.51
N ASN A 428 15.04 21.66 -13.07
CA ASN A 428 14.49 22.85 -13.73
C ASN A 428 14.38 22.72 -15.25
N SER A 429 14.99 21.70 -15.88
CA SER A 429 15.13 21.58 -17.34
C SER A 429 14.07 20.72 -18.04
N GLY A 430 12.96 20.39 -17.37
CA GLY A 430 12.02 19.38 -17.86
C GLY A 430 12.57 17.96 -17.67
N LEU A 431 11.94 17.20 -16.76
CA LEU A 431 12.43 15.89 -16.36
C LEU A 431 12.09 14.82 -17.40
N THR A 432 13.07 13.97 -17.73
CA THR A 432 12.94 12.76 -18.54
C THR A 432 13.48 11.56 -17.78
N LEU A 433 13.19 10.33 -18.24
CA LEU A 433 13.74 9.12 -17.63
C LEU A 433 15.27 9.13 -17.58
N SER A 434 15.92 9.54 -18.68
CA SER A 434 17.40 9.63 -18.74
C SER A 434 17.95 10.63 -17.74
N LYS A 435 17.34 11.82 -17.60
CA LYS A 435 17.75 12.83 -16.63
C LYS A 435 17.55 12.36 -15.20
N LEU A 436 16.43 11.66 -14.93
CA LEU A 436 16.15 11.07 -13.62
C LEU A 436 17.21 10.02 -13.25
N ALA A 437 17.58 9.14 -14.20
CA ALA A 437 18.63 8.15 -14.01
C ALA A 437 20.00 8.80 -13.74
N VAL A 438 20.34 9.89 -14.44
CA VAL A 438 21.57 10.66 -14.19
C VAL A 438 21.56 11.28 -12.79
N ALA A 439 20.45 11.88 -12.36
CA ALA A 439 20.34 12.45 -11.01
C ALA A 439 20.54 11.36 -9.93
N ALA A 440 19.91 10.19 -10.10
CA ALA A 440 20.08 9.04 -9.22
C ALA A 440 21.54 8.57 -9.13
N SER A 441 22.24 8.49 -10.28
CA SER A 441 23.66 8.11 -10.34
C SER A 441 24.55 9.12 -9.62
N LEU A 442 24.40 10.42 -9.90
CA LEU A 442 25.20 11.48 -9.28
C LEU A 442 25.04 11.52 -7.76
N LEU A 443 23.79 11.37 -7.25
CA LEU A 443 23.54 11.30 -5.81
C LEU A 443 24.14 10.03 -5.19
N GLY A 444 24.02 8.90 -5.90
CA GLY A 444 24.58 7.62 -5.47
C GLY A 444 26.11 7.63 -5.35
N ASP A 445 26.80 8.38 -6.21
CA ASP A 445 28.27 8.48 -6.20
C ASP A 445 28.79 9.27 -5.00
N LEU A 446 28.03 10.27 -4.50
CA LEU A 446 28.39 11.03 -3.29
C LEU A 446 28.46 10.17 -2.01
N VAL A 447 27.81 9.02 -2.00
CA VAL A 447 27.75 8.13 -0.81
C VAL A 447 28.61 6.88 -0.96
N LYS A 448 29.30 6.70 -2.08
CA LYS A 448 30.27 5.62 -2.29
C LYS A 448 31.68 5.99 -1.83
N ASN A 449 31.95 7.28 -1.73
CA ASN A 449 33.21 7.88 -1.32
C ASN A 449 33.08 8.45 0.12
#